data_e5605121e2e57a31734c58ac58920056
#
_entry.id   e5605121e2e57a31734c58ac58920056
#
_cell.length_a   1.000
_cell.length_b   1.000
_cell.length_c   1.000
_cell.angle_alpha   90.00
_cell.angle_beta   90.00
_cell.angle_gamma   90.00
#
_symmetry.space_group_name_H-M   'P 1'
#
loop_
_entity.id
_entity.type
_entity.pdbx_description
1 polymer ?
#
loop_
_entity_poly.entity_id
_entity_poly.type
_entity_poly.pdbx_seq_one_letter_code
_entity_poly.pdbx_strand_id
1 'polypeptide(L)'
;MRTTHSLLVSAAIVLATPGLGVAAASTKDELTFEVLLDDKPIGMHRFRIADGGPTRVVESEASFDVRILGIPVYRYRHGNTETWQNGCLTQIESETDANGTPYAVNLSRTAKGYMIATPSETSTHEADCMMSFAYWDQRFLQQNQLLNTQTGELIAVEIQSMGESKREIANRTLSVEGFRILAKPQNIDIKVFYHRADGRWVALESVLENGRTLRYALAADVRLAAAERVSDPPSTRR
;
A
#
# COMPACT_ATOMS: atom_id res chain seq x y z
N MET A 1 4.26 -65.48 60.06
CA MET A 1 4.61 -64.02 60.04
C MET A 1 4.64 -63.59 58.59
N ARG A 2 3.61 -62.87 58.09
CA ARG A 2 3.55 -62.30 56.73
C ARG A 2 3.54 -60.80 56.89
N THR A 3 4.62 -60.16 56.43
CA THR A 3 4.76 -58.71 56.40
C THR A 3 4.23 -58.21 55.05
N THR A 4 3.15 -57.46 55.05
CA THR A 4 2.58 -56.73 53.88
C THR A 4 3.27 -55.38 53.75
N HIS A 5 3.94 -55.18 52.60
CA HIS A 5 4.49 -53.87 52.22
C HIS A 5 3.42 -53.10 51.46
N SER A 6 3.02 -51.96 51.98
CA SER A 6 2.10 -51.03 51.33
C SER A 6 2.90 -50.05 50.45
N LEU A 7 2.68 -50.08 49.14
CA LEU A 7 3.25 -49.15 48.15
C LEU A 7 2.34 -47.91 48.06
N LEU A 8 2.83 -46.77 48.50
CA LEU A 8 2.22 -45.45 48.27
C LEU A 8 2.61 -44.96 46.90
N VAL A 9 1.63 -44.92 45.99
CA VAL A 9 1.79 -44.28 44.68
C VAL A 9 1.44 -42.79 44.79
N SER A 10 2.44 -41.93 44.77
CA SER A 10 2.25 -40.47 44.67
C SER A 10 1.93 -40.06 43.25
N ALA A 11 0.70 -39.63 42.98
CA ALA A 11 0.29 -39.04 41.73
C ALA A 11 0.71 -37.57 41.69
N ALA A 12 1.69 -37.24 40.83
CA ALA A 12 2.06 -35.84 40.55
C ALA A 12 1.03 -35.24 39.56
N ILE A 13 0.25 -34.27 40.03
CA ILE A 13 -0.66 -33.47 39.20
C ILE A 13 0.19 -32.41 38.50
N VAL A 14 0.43 -32.54 37.17
CA VAL A 14 1.01 -31.50 36.34
C VAL A 14 -0.09 -30.48 35.99
N LEU A 15 -0.08 -29.35 36.65
CA LEU A 15 -0.91 -28.20 36.28
C LEU A 15 -0.36 -27.58 35.00
N ALA A 16 -1.00 -27.88 33.87
CA ALA A 16 -0.77 -27.17 32.61
C ALA A 16 -1.36 -25.75 32.73
N THR A 17 -0.50 -24.74 32.82
CA THR A 17 -0.92 -23.34 32.69
C THR A 17 -1.27 -23.07 31.23
N PRO A 18 -2.49 -22.60 30.87
CA PRO A 18 -2.77 -22.14 29.53
C PRO A 18 -1.96 -20.88 29.29
N GLY A 19 -1.00 -20.95 28.34
CA GLY A 19 -0.30 -19.78 27.84
C GLY A 19 -1.32 -18.84 27.22
N LEU A 20 -1.52 -17.67 27.83
CA LEU A 20 -2.26 -16.55 27.24
C LEU A 20 -1.46 -16.11 26.01
N GLY A 21 -1.85 -16.58 24.84
CA GLY A 21 -1.38 -16.05 23.57
C GLY A 21 -1.80 -14.58 23.51
N VAL A 22 -0.85 -13.67 23.66
CA VAL A 22 -1.05 -12.25 23.41
C VAL A 22 -1.29 -12.13 21.90
N ALA A 23 -2.56 -11.96 21.48
CA ALA A 23 -2.89 -11.58 20.12
C ALA A 23 -2.19 -10.23 19.85
N ALA A 24 -1.27 -10.19 18.91
CA ALA A 24 -0.65 -8.95 18.49
C ALA A 24 -1.76 -8.00 18.04
N ALA A 25 -1.86 -6.83 18.67
CA ALA A 25 -2.83 -5.82 18.28
C ALA A 25 -2.51 -5.38 16.86
N SER A 26 -3.47 -5.56 15.93
CA SER A 26 -3.34 -5.05 14.56
C SER A 26 -3.28 -3.52 14.62
N THR A 27 -2.17 -2.95 14.17
CA THR A 27 -2.07 -1.50 13.98
C THR A 27 -2.81 -1.14 12.69
N LYS A 28 -3.68 -0.12 12.77
CA LYS A 28 -4.36 0.42 11.58
C LYS A 28 -3.73 1.75 11.22
N ASP A 29 -3.35 1.91 9.96
CA ASP A 29 -2.90 3.16 9.38
C ASP A 29 -3.82 3.55 8.22
N GLU A 30 -4.08 4.84 8.05
CA GLU A 30 -4.90 5.36 6.95
C GLU A 30 -4.14 6.47 6.24
N LEU A 31 -4.07 6.37 4.91
CA LEU A 31 -3.55 7.40 4.03
C LEU A 31 -4.70 7.87 3.13
N THR A 32 -4.99 9.16 3.16
CA THR A 32 -6.02 9.75 2.30
C THR A 32 -5.36 10.84 1.45
N PHE A 33 -5.48 10.71 0.13
CA PHE A 33 -4.93 11.66 -0.83
C PHE A 33 -6.04 12.44 -1.50
N GLU A 34 -5.88 13.76 -1.56
CA GLU A 34 -6.58 14.57 -2.54
C GLU A 34 -5.94 14.35 -3.90
N VAL A 35 -6.76 14.13 -4.94
CA VAL A 35 -6.29 13.89 -6.30
C VAL A 35 -6.66 15.07 -7.18
N LEU A 36 -5.67 15.64 -7.85
CA LEU A 36 -5.80 16.81 -8.70
C LEU A 36 -5.39 16.47 -10.13
N LEU A 37 -6.06 17.10 -11.09
CA LEU A 37 -5.71 17.07 -12.51
C LEU A 37 -5.48 18.50 -12.98
N ASP A 38 -4.22 18.84 -13.33
CA ASP A 38 -3.77 20.21 -13.63
C ASP A 38 -4.19 21.19 -12.52
N ASP A 39 -3.86 20.84 -11.27
CA ASP A 39 -4.14 21.59 -10.04
C ASP A 39 -5.64 21.74 -9.68
N LYS A 40 -6.55 21.09 -10.40
CA LYS A 40 -7.98 21.07 -10.07
C LYS A 40 -8.34 19.78 -9.34
N PRO A 41 -8.92 19.85 -8.13
CA PRO A 41 -9.39 18.67 -7.42
C PRO A 41 -10.39 17.87 -8.27
N ILE A 42 -10.17 16.57 -8.39
CA ILE A 42 -11.05 15.66 -9.12
C ILE A 42 -11.59 14.53 -8.24
N GLY A 43 -11.06 14.36 -7.03
CA GLY A 43 -11.52 13.33 -6.10
C GLY A 43 -10.50 12.94 -5.06
N MET A 44 -10.68 11.73 -4.51
CA MET A 44 -9.89 11.20 -3.40
C MET A 44 -9.44 9.77 -3.69
N HIS A 45 -8.29 9.39 -3.11
CA HIS A 45 -7.84 8.00 -3.01
C HIS A 45 -7.48 7.70 -1.57
N ARG A 46 -8.10 6.68 -0.99
CA ARG A 46 -7.91 6.27 0.41
C ARG A 46 -7.28 4.89 0.47
N PHE A 47 -6.35 4.72 1.39
CA PHE A 47 -5.74 3.43 1.74
C PHE A 47 -5.93 3.17 3.21
N ARG A 48 -6.46 1.99 3.57
CA ARG A 48 -6.53 1.49 4.94
C ARG A 48 -5.60 0.30 5.06
N ILE A 49 -4.59 0.43 5.90
CA ILE A 49 -3.54 -0.58 6.07
C ILE A 49 -3.70 -1.20 7.46
N ALA A 50 -4.09 -2.47 7.50
CA ALA A 50 -4.16 -3.26 8.73
C ALA A 50 -2.90 -4.15 8.79
N ASP A 51 -1.99 -3.81 9.70
CA ASP A 51 -0.74 -4.54 9.91
C ASP A 51 -0.90 -5.51 11.09
N GLY A 52 -0.83 -6.81 10.79
CA GLY A 52 -0.87 -7.92 11.72
C GLY A 52 0.50 -8.62 11.90
N GLY A 53 1.60 -7.90 11.65
CA GLY A 53 2.96 -8.45 11.70
C GLY A 53 3.36 -9.11 10.37
N PRO A 54 3.43 -10.46 10.27
CA PRO A 54 3.81 -11.11 9.01
C PRO A 54 2.75 -10.95 7.91
N THR A 55 1.49 -10.74 8.30
CA THR A 55 0.36 -10.55 7.37
C THR A 55 -0.13 -9.11 7.43
N ARG A 56 -0.35 -8.51 6.27
CA ARG A 56 -0.90 -7.16 6.11
C ARG A 56 -2.06 -7.21 5.13
N VAL A 57 -3.14 -6.52 5.46
CA VAL A 57 -4.28 -6.32 4.56
C VAL A 57 -4.37 -4.84 4.23
N VAL A 58 -4.49 -4.53 2.94
CA VAL A 58 -4.61 -3.16 2.45
C VAL A 58 -5.86 -3.04 1.60
N GLU A 59 -6.76 -2.16 2.03
CA GLU A 59 -7.92 -1.76 1.26
C GLU A 59 -7.64 -0.40 0.63
N SER A 60 -7.86 -0.27 -0.67
CA SER A 60 -7.77 1.01 -1.36
C SER A 60 -9.05 1.35 -2.10
N GLU A 61 -9.47 2.61 -2.03
CA GLU A 61 -10.67 3.14 -2.66
C GLU A 61 -10.34 4.45 -3.37
N ALA A 62 -10.44 4.47 -4.71
CA ALA A 62 -10.29 5.69 -5.50
C ALA A 62 -11.60 6.11 -6.16
N SER A 63 -11.88 7.40 -6.13
CA SER A 63 -13.08 7.99 -6.71
C SER A 63 -12.76 9.34 -7.34
N PHE A 64 -12.79 9.41 -8.69
CA PHE A 64 -12.49 10.63 -9.44
C PHE A 64 -13.65 11.00 -10.37
N ASP A 65 -13.95 12.30 -10.44
CA ASP A 65 -14.94 12.89 -11.36
C ASP A 65 -14.32 14.12 -12.03
N VAL A 66 -13.94 13.98 -13.30
CA VAL A 66 -13.43 15.10 -14.10
C VAL A 66 -14.61 15.81 -14.74
N ARG A 67 -14.70 17.14 -14.53
CA ARG A 67 -15.76 17.98 -15.09
C ARG A 67 -15.16 19.11 -15.92
N ILE A 68 -15.80 19.42 -17.06
CA ILE A 68 -15.52 20.59 -17.89
C ILE A 68 -16.80 21.42 -17.93
N LEU A 69 -16.73 22.69 -17.49
CA LEU A 69 -17.89 23.60 -17.38
C LEU A 69 -19.08 22.97 -16.62
N GLY A 70 -18.77 22.19 -15.57
CA GLY A 70 -19.78 21.50 -14.76
C GLY A 70 -20.29 20.16 -15.33
N ILE A 71 -19.96 19.84 -16.58
CA ILE A 71 -20.38 18.60 -17.25
C ILE A 71 -19.37 17.50 -16.93
N PRO A 72 -19.80 16.32 -16.41
CA PRO A 72 -18.90 15.19 -16.19
C PRO A 72 -18.42 14.63 -17.53
N VAL A 73 -17.09 14.57 -17.72
CA VAL A 73 -16.44 14.06 -18.94
C VAL A 73 -15.67 12.78 -18.71
N TYR A 74 -15.34 12.47 -17.46
CA TYR A 74 -14.67 11.23 -17.09
C TYR A 74 -15.00 10.87 -15.63
N ARG A 75 -15.29 9.60 -15.38
CA ARG A 75 -15.50 9.04 -14.05
C ARG A 75 -14.60 7.83 -13.84
N TYR A 76 -14.03 7.71 -12.65
CA TYR A 76 -13.20 6.58 -12.26
C TYR A 76 -13.59 6.11 -10.86
N ARG A 77 -13.82 4.84 -10.71
CA ARG A 77 -14.06 4.17 -9.44
C ARG A 77 -13.18 2.94 -9.37
N HIS A 78 -12.42 2.79 -8.32
CA HIS A 78 -11.53 1.64 -8.12
C HIS A 78 -11.61 1.22 -6.65
N GLY A 79 -11.88 -0.05 -6.42
CA GLY A 79 -11.79 -0.72 -5.13
C GLY A 79 -10.81 -1.88 -5.23
N ASN A 80 -9.92 -2.02 -4.26
CA ASN A 80 -8.92 -3.08 -4.25
C ASN A 80 -8.66 -3.53 -2.82
N THR A 81 -8.66 -4.85 -2.59
CA THR A 81 -8.22 -5.48 -1.34
C THR A 81 -7.02 -6.37 -1.63
N GLU A 82 -5.90 -6.07 -1.00
CA GLU A 82 -4.65 -6.80 -1.12
C GLU A 82 -4.32 -7.49 0.20
N THR A 83 -3.98 -8.78 0.15
CA THR A 83 -3.38 -9.50 1.27
C THR A 83 -1.92 -9.75 0.98
N TRP A 84 -1.08 -9.41 1.95
CA TRP A 84 0.37 -9.50 1.88
C TRP A 84 0.89 -10.41 2.98
N GLN A 85 1.90 -11.22 2.68
CA GLN A 85 2.62 -12.03 3.67
C GLN A 85 4.12 -11.88 3.45
N ASN A 86 4.84 -11.49 4.51
CA ASN A 86 6.29 -11.24 4.47
C ASN A 86 6.72 -10.29 3.33
N GLY A 87 5.87 -9.35 2.96
CA GLY A 87 6.14 -8.35 1.92
C GLY A 87 5.83 -8.76 0.49
N CYS A 88 5.27 -9.94 0.28
CA CYS A 88 4.82 -10.41 -1.01
C CYS A 88 3.29 -10.51 -1.04
N LEU A 89 2.68 -10.20 -2.18
CA LEU A 89 1.27 -10.44 -2.41
C LEU A 89 0.92 -11.92 -2.22
N THR A 90 -0.24 -12.18 -1.64
CA THR A 90 -0.82 -13.53 -1.57
C THR A 90 -2.22 -13.58 -2.18
N GLN A 91 -2.94 -12.46 -2.13
CA GLN A 91 -4.27 -12.33 -2.71
C GLN A 91 -4.52 -10.89 -3.16
N ILE A 92 -5.28 -10.74 -4.23
CA ILE A 92 -5.90 -9.48 -4.68
C ILE A 92 -7.33 -9.76 -5.09
N GLU A 93 -8.22 -8.87 -4.68
CA GLU A 93 -9.57 -8.71 -5.20
C GLU A 93 -9.75 -7.26 -5.59
N SER A 94 -9.88 -6.97 -6.89
CA SER A 94 -9.94 -5.61 -7.42
C SER A 94 -11.06 -5.47 -8.43
N GLU A 95 -11.79 -4.36 -8.33
CA GLU A 95 -12.82 -3.94 -9.28
C GLU A 95 -12.59 -2.48 -9.68
N THR A 96 -12.74 -2.19 -10.97
CA THR A 96 -12.59 -0.84 -11.50
C THR A 96 -13.71 -0.55 -12.50
N ASP A 97 -14.30 0.63 -12.41
CA ASP A 97 -15.08 1.27 -13.48
C ASP A 97 -14.26 2.47 -13.98
N ALA A 98 -13.70 2.33 -15.18
CA ALA A 98 -12.98 3.40 -15.86
C ALA A 98 -13.88 4.01 -16.95
N ASN A 99 -14.68 4.99 -16.57
CA ASN A 99 -15.61 5.71 -17.44
C ASN A 99 -16.61 4.78 -18.16
N GLY A 100 -17.19 3.82 -17.41
CA GLY A 100 -18.15 2.83 -17.93
C GLY A 100 -17.49 1.56 -18.47
N THR A 101 -16.16 1.47 -18.48
CA THR A 101 -15.44 0.24 -18.83
C THR A 101 -15.10 -0.52 -17.55
N PRO A 102 -15.69 -1.70 -17.32
CA PRO A 102 -15.41 -2.48 -16.11
C PRO A 102 -14.15 -3.32 -16.27
N TYR A 103 -13.38 -3.43 -15.18
CA TYR A 103 -12.26 -4.34 -15.00
C TYR A 103 -12.42 -5.07 -13.67
N ALA A 104 -11.91 -6.30 -13.61
CA ALA A 104 -11.78 -7.06 -12.38
C ALA A 104 -10.47 -7.88 -12.40
N VAL A 105 -9.79 -7.93 -11.28
CA VAL A 105 -8.55 -8.70 -11.14
C VAL A 105 -8.62 -9.50 -9.85
N ASN A 106 -8.41 -10.81 -9.96
CA ASN A 106 -8.23 -11.70 -8.84
C ASN A 106 -6.83 -12.32 -8.93
N LEU A 107 -6.03 -12.17 -7.88
CA LEU A 107 -4.75 -12.84 -7.77
C LEU A 107 -4.77 -13.79 -6.59
N SER A 108 -4.18 -14.95 -6.77
CA SER A 108 -3.89 -15.88 -5.68
C SER A 108 -2.48 -16.46 -5.79
N ARG A 109 -1.78 -16.57 -4.66
CA ARG A 109 -0.50 -17.27 -4.58
C ARG A 109 -0.73 -18.78 -4.62
N THR A 110 0.09 -19.47 -5.40
CA THR A 110 0.08 -20.94 -5.57
C THR A 110 1.39 -21.55 -5.08
N ALA A 111 1.52 -22.86 -5.08
CA ALA A 111 2.76 -23.54 -4.74
C ALA A 111 3.91 -23.26 -5.73
N LYS A 112 3.60 -22.81 -6.97
CA LYS A 112 4.57 -22.58 -8.05
C LYS A 112 4.68 -21.11 -8.47
N GLY A 113 4.07 -20.17 -7.71
CA GLY A 113 4.05 -18.75 -8.06
C GLY A 113 2.66 -18.14 -7.89
N TYR A 114 2.11 -17.54 -8.94
CA TYR A 114 0.88 -16.75 -8.87
C TYR A 114 -0.07 -17.11 -10.02
N MET A 115 -1.35 -17.13 -9.72
CA MET A 115 -2.44 -17.17 -10.69
C MET A 115 -3.14 -15.81 -10.69
N ILE A 116 -3.29 -15.21 -11.86
CA ILE A 116 -3.98 -13.94 -12.08
C ILE A 116 -5.17 -14.23 -13.00
N ALA A 117 -6.37 -13.90 -12.54
CA ALA A 117 -7.62 -14.05 -13.29
C ALA A 117 -8.25 -12.67 -13.53
N THR A 118 -8.61 -12.42 -14.80
CA THR A 118 -9.42 -11.29 -15.26
C THR A 118 -10.69 -11.84 -15.93
N PRO A 119 -11.68 -11.01 -16.28
CA PRO A 119 -12.87 -11.49 -17.02
C PRO A 119 -12.55 -12.13 -18.38
N SER A 120 -11.41 -11.78 -19.00
CA SER A 120 -11.03 -12.26 -20.32
C SER A 120 -10.10 -13.47 -20.30
N GLU A 121 -9.27 -13.63 -19.25
CA GLU A 121 -8.24 -14.66 -19.22
C GLU A 121 -7.80 -15.02 -17.80
N THR A 122 -7.14 -16.16 -17.68
CA THR A 122 -6.40 -16.58 -16.49
C THR A 122 -4.97 -16.91 -16.90
N SER A 123 -4.01 -16.30 -16.24
CA SER A 123 -2.57 -16.52 -16.46
C SER A 123 -1.88 -17.05 -15.21
N THR A 124 -0.74 -17.72 -15.39
CA THR A 124 0.12 -18.19 -14.29
C THR A 124 1.53 -17.65 -14.47
N HIS A 125 2.13 -17.22 -13.36
CA HIS A 125 3.46 -16.61 -13.34
C HIS A 125 4.31 -17.27 -12.27
N GLU A 126 5.44 -17.83 -12.66
CA GLU A 126 6.43 -18.37 -11.73
C GLU A 126 7.22 -17.22 -11.13
N ALA A 127 7.06 -17.00 -9.83
CA ALA A 127 7.79 -15.99 -9.06
C ALA A 127 7.75 -16.34 -7.58
N ASP A 128 8.84 -16.06 -6.87
CA ASP A 128 8.89 -16.25 -5.41
C ASP A 128 8.12 -15.15 -4.68
N CYS A 129 8.14 -13.94 -5.23
CA CYS A 129 7.49 -12.75 -4.68
C CYS A 129 6.95 -11.88 -5.81
N MET A 130 5.73 -11.39 -5.66
CA MET A 130 5.12 -10.41 -6.57
C MET A 130 4.67 -9.20 -5.76
N MET A 131 4.86 -8.01 -6.32
CA MET A 131 4.35 -6.76 -5.75
C MET A 131 3.49 -6.02 -6.78
N SER A 132 2.48 -5.31 -6.29
CA SER A 132 1.72 -4.33 -7.06
C SER A 132 2.43 -2.96 -7.05
N PHE A 133 1.84 -1.94 -7.69
CA PHE A 133 2.22 -0.54 -7.50
C PHE A 133 1.86 -0.06 -6.08
N ALA A 134 2.42 -0.72 -5.08
CA ALA A 134 2.15 -0.52 -3.65
C ALA A 134 2.91 0.71 -3.12
N TYR A 135 2.58 1.92 -3.57
CA TYR A 135 3.28 3.16 -3.20
C TYR A 135 3.40 3.39 -1.68
N TRP A 136 2.54 2.78 -0.89
CA TRP A 136 2.55 2.81 0.57
C TRP A 136 3.68 1.96 1.20
N ASP A 137 4.36 1.10 0.41
CA ASP A 137 5.43 0.20 0.87
C ASP A 137 6.68 0.35 0.00
N GLN A 138 7.70 1.04 0.49
CA GLN A 138 8.92 1.35 -0.27
C GLN A 138 9.67 0.11 -0.82
N ARG A 139 9.35 -1.10 -0.38
CA ARG A 139 9.96 -2.33 -0.93
C ARG A 139 9.67 -2.52 -2.42
N PHE A 140 8.57 -1.96 -2.92
CA PHE A 140 8.27 -2.00 -4.36
C PHE A 140 9.33 -1.26 -5.20
N LEU A 141 10.07 -0.30 -4.62
CA LEU A 141 11.16 0.41 -5.30
C LEU A 141 12.34 -0.48 -5.69
N GLN A 142 12.42 -1.70 -5.16
CA GLN A 142 13.46 -2.67 -5.46
C GLN A 142 13.02 -3.67 -6.55
N GLN A 143 11.81 -3.52 -7.09
CA GLN A 143 11.26 -4.41 -8.10
C GLN A 143 11.59 -3.91 -9.51
N ASN A 144 11.70 -4.82 -10.46
CA ASN A 144 11.81 -4.54 -11.89
C ASN A 144 10.52 -4.87 -12.66
N GLN A 145 9.53 -5.41 -11.97
CA GLN A 145 8.21 -5.73 -12.50
C GLN A 145 7.15 -5.53 -11.40
N LEU A 146 6.04 -4.88 -11.74
CA LEU A 146 4.95 -4.59 -10.82
C LEU A 146 3.60 -4.99 -11.44
N LEU A 147 2.69 -5.49 -10.62
CA LEU A 147 1.34 -5.82 -11.03
C LEU A 147 0.46 -4.56 -11.07
N ASN A 148 -0.19 -4.34 -12.19
CA ASN A 148 -1.27 -3.37 -12.31
C ASN A 148 -2.57 -3.99 -11.78
N THR A 149 -3.05 -3.51 -10.65
CA THR A 149 -4.24 -4.06 -10.00
C THR A 149 -5.55 -3.75 -10.71
N GLN A 150 -5.54 -2.83 -11.69
CA GLN A 150 -6.71 -2.55 -12.54
C GLN A 150 -6.82 -3.55 -13.68
N THR A 151 -5.71 -3.91 -14.33
CA THR A 151 -5.73 -4.70 -15.58
C THR A 151 -5.26 -6.14 -15.42
N GLY A 152 -4.55 -6.47 -14.31
CA GLY A 152 -3.89 -7.76 -14.12
C GLY A 152 -2.56 -7.91 -14.86
N GLU A 153 -2.11 -6.87 -15.58
CA GLU A 153 -0.87 -6.89 -16.34
C GLU A 153 0.35 -6.78 -15.43
N LEU A 154 1.38 -7.60 -15.68
CA LEU A 154 2.70 -7.44 -15.10
C LEU A 154 3.52 -6.49 -15.93
N ILE A 155 3.85 -5.32 -15.38
CA ILE A 155 4.51 -4.23 -16.05
C ILE A 155 5.98 -4.20 -15.65
N ALA A 156 6.87 -4.32 -16.65
CA ALA A 156 8.30 -4.10 -16.44
C ALA A 156 8.57 -2.61 -16.18
N VAL A 157 9.26 -2.31 -15.08
CA VAL A 157 9.53 -0.94 -14.63
C VAL A 157 11.02 -0.69 -14.47
N GLU A 158 11.43 0.55 -14.74
CA GLU A 158 12.72 1.11 -14.36
C GLU A 158 12.47 2.15 -13.27
N ILE A 159 13.13 2.00 -12.11
CA ILE A 159 12.98 2.88 -10.96
C ILE A 159 14.28 3.63 -10.72
N GLN A 160 14.21 4.96 -10.70
CA GLN A 160 15.35 5.86 -10.55
C GLN A 160 15.19 6.72 -9.31
N SER A 161 16.23 6.85 -8.47
CA SER A 161 16.26 7.84 -7.40
C SER A 161 16.37 9.24 -7.99
N MET A 162 15.58 10.17 -7.45
CA MET A 162 15.63 11.60 -7.77
C MET A 162 16.35 12.41 -6.65
N GLY A 163 16.71 11.73 -5.55
CA GLY A 163 17.33 12.34 -4.39
C GLY A 163 16.35 13.14 -3.52
N GLU A 164 16.93 13.95 -2.66
CA GLU A 164 16.21 14.76 -1.66
C GLU A 164 15.76 16.11 -2.21
N SER A 165 14.59 16.56 -1.77
CA SER A 165 14.05 17.86 -2.12
C SER A 165 13.09 18.38 -1.03
N LYS A 166 12.70 19.66 -1.11
CA LYS A 166 11.60 20.21 -0.31
C LYS A 166 10.37 20.37 -1.17
N ARG A 167 9.19 20.01 -0.63
CA ARG A 167 7.92 20.12 -1.32
C ARG A 167 6.83 20.66 -0.41
N GLU A 168 5.96 21.49 -0.98
CA GLU A 168 4.74 21.94 -0.33
C GLU A 168 3.67 20.82 -0.44
N ILE A 169 3.25 20.26 0.69
CA ILE A 169 2.24 19.21 0.80
C ILE A 169 1.32 19.55 1.96
N ALA A 170 0.01 19.65 1.72
CA ALA A 170 -0.99 20.04 2.71
C ALA A 170 -0.65 21.34 3.46
N ASN A 171 -0.20 22.37 2.73
CA ASN A 171 0.24 23.68 3.24
C ASN A 171 1.46 23.62 4.20
N ARG A 172 2.32 22.63 4.02
CA ARG A 172 3.54 22.44 4.81
C ARG A 172 4.71 22.12 3.90
N THR A 173 5.87 22.71 4.18
CA THR A 173 7.13 22.39 3.50
C THR A 173 7.73 21.12 4.13
N LEU A 174 7.71 20.01 3.42
CA LEU A 174 8.28 18.73 3.86
C LEU A 174 9.61 18.44 3.14
N SER A 175 10.58 17.88 3.87
CA SER A 175 11.77 17.26 3.27
C SER A 175 11.40 15.87 2.79
N VAL A 176 11.57 15.62 1.48
CA VAL A 176 11.16 14.36 0.85
C VAL A 176 12.30 13.72 0.08
N GLU A 177 12.25 12.40 -0.07
CA GLU A 177 13.03 11.63 -1.04
C GLU A 177 12.12 11.25 -2.20
N GLY A 178 12.57 11.49 -3.43
CA GLY A 178 11.82 11.25 -4.64
C GLY A 178 12.33 10.06 -5.44
N PHE A 179 11.41 9.35 -6.10
CA PHE A 179 11.71 8.27 -7.05
C PHE A 179 10.86 8.41 -8.29
N ARG A 180 11.44 8.11 -9.45
CA ARG A 180 10.75 8.09 -10.74
C ARG A 180 10.60 6.67 -11.23
N ILE A 181 9.39 6.27 -11.58
CA ILE A 181 9.02 4.96 -12.10
C ILE A 181 8.66 5.12 -13.57
N LEU A 182 9.35 4.40 -14.43
CA LEU A 182 9.18 4.44 -15.88
C LEU A 182 8.78 3.05 -16.40
N ALA A 183 7.77 3.02 -17.30
CA ALA A 183 7.48 1.86 -18.11
C ALA A 183 7.13 2.33 -19.53
N LYS A 184 8.10 2.22 -20.45
CA LYS A 184 8.00 2.79 -21.81
C LYS A 184 6.87 2.20 -22.67
N PRO A 185 6.65 0.86 -22.68
CA PRO A 185 5.57 0.30 -23.50
C PRO A 185 4.18 0.79 -23.08
N GLN A 186 3.97 1.04 -21.77
CA GLN A 186 2.70 1.50 -21.20
C GLN A 186 2.64 3.02 -21.05
N ASN A 187 3.65 3.75 -21.50
CA ASN A 187 3.79 5.21 -21.35
C ASN A 187 3.61 5.69 -19.88
N ILE A 188 4.14 4.92 -18.94
CA ILE A 188 4.11 5.25 -17.52
C ILE A 188 5.32 6.12 -17.18
N ASP A 189 5.05 7.29 -16.58
CA ASP A 189 6.02 8.20 -15.96
C ASP A 189 5.44 8.72 -14.66
N ILE A 190 5.79 8.07 -13.56
CA ILE A 190 5.28 8.37 -12.23
C ILE A 190 6.44 8.80 -11.33
N LYS A 191 6.24 9.89 -10.58
CA LYS A 191 7.14 10.33 -9.52
C LYS A 191 6.44 10.14 -8.18
N VAL A 192 7.09 9.46 -7.25
CA VAL A 192 6.58 9.26 -5.88
C VAL A 192 7.52 9.94 -4.89
N PHE A 193 6.95 10.44 -3.79
CA PHE A 193 7.69 11.20 -2.79
C PHE A 193 7.37 10.67 -1.40
N TYR A 194 8.45 10.43 -0.64
CA TYR A 194 8.38 9.93 0.73
C TYR A 194 8.94 10.96 1.70
N HIS A 195 8.24 11.19 2.81
CA HIS A 195 8.69 12.07 3.87
C HIS A 195 9.95 11.49 4.54
N ARG A 196 11.00 12.29 4.63
CA ARG A 196 12.31 11.86 5.12
C ARG A 196 12.32 11.43 6.58
N ALA A 197 11.46 11.99 7.41
CA ALA A 197 11.49 11.74 8.85
C ALA A 197 10.91 10.37 9.24
N ASP A 198 9.93 9.86 8.49
CA ASP A 198 9.20 8.63 8.82
C ASP A 198 9.00 7.65 7.65
N GLY A 199 9.51 7.99 6.46
CA GLY A 199 9.39 7.15 5.26
C GLY A 199 7.98 7.07 4.67
N ARG A 200 7.04 7.89 5.13
CA ARG A 200 5.64 7.87 4.68
C ARG A 200 5.51 8.39 3.25
N TRP A 201 4.71 7.72 2.45
CA TRP A 201 4.28 8.21 1.15
C TRP A 201 3.42 9.47 1.31
N VAL A 202 3.81 10.58 0.70
CA VAL A 202 3.16 11.89 0.89
C VAL A 202 2.68 12.54 -0.40
N ALA A 203 3.23 12.16 -1.55
CA ALA A 203 2.80 12.70 -2.85
C ALA A 203 3.13 11.76 -4.00
N LEU A 204 2.39 11.95 -5.10
CA LEU A 204 2.65 11.33 -6.40
C LEU A 204 2.35 12.35 -7.50
N GLU A 205 3.13 12.31 -8.58
CA GLU A 205 2.88 13.03 -9.83
C GLU A 205 2.99 12.06 -11.00
N SER A 206 2.06 12.15 -11.96
CA SER A 206 2.11 11.38 -13.20
C SER A 206 1.70 12.27 -14.36
N VAL A 207 2.48 12.23 -15.44
CA VAL A 207 2.11 12.85 -16.71
C VAL A 207 1.32 11.84 -17.52
N LEU A 208 0.07 12.19 -17.83
CA LEU A 208 -0.83 11.36 -18.63
C LEU A 208 -0.50 11.48 -20.12
N GLU A 209 -0.97 10.53 -20.95
CA GLU A 209 -0.74 10.51 -22.40
C GLU A 209 -1.17 11.80 -23.11
N ASN A 210 -2.20 12.46 -22.63
CA ASN A 210 -2.70 13.73 -23.15
C ASN A 210 -1.92 14.96 -22.64
N GLY A 211 -0.78 14.76 -21.97
CA GLY A 211 0.11 15.80 -21.43
C GLY A 211 -0.38 16.45 -20.15
N ARG A 212 -1.56 16.06 -19.63
CA ARG A 212 -2.06 16.58 -18.35
C ARG A 212 -1.33 15.94 -17.17
N THR A 213 -1.25 16.65 -16.06
CA THR A 213 -0.57 16.19 -14.86
C THR A 213 -1.58 15.76 -13.80
N LEU A 214 -1.52 14.48 -13.42
CA LEU A 214 -2.22 13.93 -12.26
C LEU A 214 -1.33 14.07 -11.03
N ARG A 215 -1.88 14.61 -9.93
CA ARG A 215 -1.17 14.77 -8.66
C ARG A 215 -1.96 14.16 -7.52
N TYR A 216 -1.24 13.53 -6.62
CA TYR A 216 -1.73 13.10 -5.31
C TYR A 216 -1.03 13.93 -4.24
N ALA A 217 -1.80 14.53 -3.35
CA ALA A 217 -1.28 15.21 -2.17
C ALA A 217 -1.92 14.56 -0.93
N LEU A 218 -1.08 14.09 0.00
CA LEU A 218 -1.58 13.54 1.27
C LEU A 218 -2.41 14.61 1.97
N ALA A 219 -3.66 14.29 2.30
CA ALA A 219 -4.52 15.19 3.04
C ALA A 219 -3.94 15.43 4.44
N ALA A 220 -4.27 16.58 5.06
CA ALA A 220 -3.71 16.97 6.35
C ALA A 220 -3.85 15.84 7.38
N ASP A 221 -2.75 15.20 7.73
CA ASP A 221 -2.67 14.09 8.67
C ASP A 221 -2.15 14.59 10.02
N VAL A 222 -2.86 14.25 11.09
CA VAL A 222 -2.48 14.55 12.49
C VAL A 222 -1.09 13.98 12.83
N ARG A 223 -0.68 12.88 12.20
CA ARG A 223 0.62 12.22 12.45
C ARG A 223 1.80 12.97 11.83
N LEU A 224 1.64 13.58 10.64
CA LEU A 224 2.67 14.45 10.07
C LEU A 224 2.94 15.64 11.01
N ALA A 225 1.88 16.16 11.65
CA ALA A 225 1.99 17.23 12.64
C ALA A 225 2.70 16.82 13.95
N ALA A 226 2.70 15.54 14.29
CA ALA A 226 3.36 15.03 15.50
C ALA A 226 4.86 14.74 15.25
N ALA A 227 5.23 14.21 14.08
CA ALA A 227 6.61 13.88 13.74
C ALA A 227 7.53 15.12 13.71
N GLU A 228 7.03 16.27 13.23
CA GLU A 228 7.82 17.53 13.22
C GLU A 228 8.06 18.09 14.61
N ARG A 229 7.12 17.96 15.54
CA ARG A 229 7.29 18.44 16.93
C ARG A 229 8.39 17.71 17.69
N VAL A 230 8.75 16.51 17.26
CA VAL A 230 9.84 15.70 17.84
C VAL A 230 11.18 16.07 17.24
N SER A 231 11.22 16.62 16.02
CA SER A 231 12.45 16.98 15.31
C SER A 231 12.93 18.43 15.59
N ASP A 232 12.11 19.31 16.17
CA ASP A 232 12.55 20.62 16.61
C ASP A 232 13.25 20.51 17.98
N PRO A 233 14.56 20.86 18.09
CA PRO A 233 15.20 20.92 19.39
C PRO A 233 14.56 22.03 20.22
N PRO A 234 14.42 21.88 21.55
CA PRO A 234 13.84 22.90 22.39
C PRO A 234 14.63 24.19 22.23
N SER A 235 13.95 25.27 21.79
CA SER A 235 14.56 26.59 21.67
C SER A 235 15.02 27.00 23.05
N THR A 236 16.34 27.04 23.29
CA THR A 236 16.95 27.62 24.47
C THR A 236 16.65 29.11 24.46
N ARG A 237 15.61 29.54 25.16
CA ARG A 237 15.42 30.93 25.54
C ARG A 237 16.54 31.28 26.53
N ARG A 238 17.40 32.20 26.13
CA ARG A 238 18.25 32.99 27.03
C ARG A 238 17.48 34.21 27.53
#